data_70399a22e454606e98a695a2f4bf68db
#
_entry.id   70399a22e454606e98a695a2f4bf68db
#
_cell.length_a   1.000
_cell.length_b   1.000
_cell.length_c   1.000
_cell.angle_alpha   90.00
_cell.angle_beta   90.00
_cell.angle_gamma   90.00
#
_symmetry.space_group_name_H-M   'P 1'
#
loop_
_entity.id
_entity.type
_entity.pdbx_description
1 polymer ?
#
loop_
_entity_poly.entity_id
_entity_poly.type
_entity_poly.pdbx_seq_one_letter_code
_entity_poly.pdbx_strand_id
1 'polypeptide(L)'
;GNTSCVEVRVGDEILILDAGTGIRPLGQALMAEFPRRSLRLTVLLTHTHWDHIQGLPFFAPLYQARHHIRILGSEGARRGLAAILGNQMENPFFPVGLDELPSNVQIEELRDLHFQVGGVRVEACYANHPGVCLGYRLFAGSRSLAFFPDHEPRISRRAGTAKSKDPKLLKFLRGTEVLIMDAQYDCREYRR
;
A
#
# COMPACT_ATOMS: atom_id res chain seq x y z
N GLY A 1 4.66 -13.07 -12.05
CA GLY A 1 3.56 -12.23 -11.57
C GLY A 1 4.02 -10.82 -11.28
N ASN A 2 3.09 -9.93 -11.00
CA ASN A 2 3.40 -8.58 -10.53
C ASN A 2 3.63 -8.57 -9.02
N THR A 3 4.38 -7.58 -8.55
CA THR A 3 4.53 -7.32 -7.12
C THR A 3 3.36 -6.49 -6.58
N SER A 4 3.31 -6.29 -5.27
CA SER A 4 2.17 -5.82 -4.49
C SER A 4 1.47 -4.58 -5.04
N CYS A 5 0.20 -4.73 -5.40
CA CYS A 5 -0.72 -3.64 -5.77
C CYS A 5 -2.16 -4.15 -5.75
N VAL A 6 -3.02 -3.54 -4.96
CA VAL A 6 -4.45 -3.88 -4.87
C VAL A 6 -5.29 -2.63 -5.06
N GLU A 7 -6.23 -2.66 -5.99
CA GLU A 7 -7.23 -1.61 -6.16
C GLU A 7 -8.45 -1.89 -5.28
N VAL A 8 -8.92 -0.87 -4.57
CA VAL A 8 -10.14 -0.90 -3.75
C VAL A 8 -11.03 0.26 -4.17
N ARG A 9 -12.27 -0.05 -4.57
CA ARG A 9 -13.27 0.95 -4.94
C ARG A 9 -14.40 0.98 -3.92
N VAL A 10 -14.70 2.18 -3.43
CA VAL A 10 -15.82 2.42 -2.51
C VAL A 10 -16.58 3.65 -2.99
N GLY A 11 -17.72 3.46 -3.62
CA GLY A 11 -18.42 4.52 -4.31
C GLY A 11 -17.54 5.12 -5.41
N ASP A 12 -17.30 6.44 -5.35
CA ASP A 12 -16.42 7.15 -6.30
C ASP A 12 -14.94 7.19 -5.89
N GLU A 13 -14.62 6.69 -4.70
CA GLU A 13 -13.24 6.66 -4.19
C GLU A 13 -12.47 5.48 -4.77
N ILE A 14 -11.28 5.74 -5.29
CA ILE A 14 -10.33 4.75 -5.77
C ILE A 14 -9.09 4.80 -4.89
N LEU A 15 -8.89 3.75 -4.10
CA LEU A 15 -7.71 3.56 -3.27
C LEU A 15 -6.84 2.46 -3.87
N ILE A 16 -5.55 2.65 -3.81
CA ILE A 16 -4.55 1.70 -4.29
C ILE A 16 -3.65 1.35 -3.11
N LEU A 17 -3.55 0.07 -2.81
CA LEU A 17 -2.72 -0.45 -1.73
C LEU A 17 -1.43 -0.97 -2.35
N ASP A 18 -0.32 -0.31 -2.02
CA ASP A 18 1.01 -0.43 -2.60
C ASP A 18 1.15 -0.07 -4.09
N ALA A 19 2.37 0.23 -4.48
CA ALA A 19 2.77 0.68 -5.80
C ALA A 19 3.86 -0.23 -6.42
N GLY A 20 3.79 -1.53 -6.18
CA GLY A 20 4.61 -2.52 -6.84
C GLY A 20 4.32 -2.58 -8.34
N THR A 21 4.92 -3.53 -9.06
CA THR A 21 4.78 -3.58 -10.53
C THR A 21 3.33 -3.72 -11.01
N GLY A 22 2.42 -4.20 -10.14
CA GLY A 22 0.98 -4.29 -10.42
C GLY A 22 0.31 -2.94 -10.70
N ILE A 23 0.87 -1.82 -10.21
CA ILE A 23 0.31 -0.49 -10.45
C ILE A 23 0.41 -0.05 -11.92
N ARG A 24 1.38 -0.59 -12.68
CA ARG A 24 1.54 -0.29 -14.11
C ARG A 24 0.33 -0.76 -14.92
N PRO A 25 -0.05 -2.06 -14.93
CA PRO A 25 -1.26 -2.50 -15.63
C PRO A 25 -2.53 -1.87 -15.07
N LEU A 26 -2.61 -1.62 -13.76
CA LEU A 26 -3.73 -0.89 -13.16
C LEU A 26 -3.86 0.52 -13.75
N GLY A 27 -2.76 1.25 -13.86
CA GLY A 27 -2.76 2.59 -14.46
C GLY A 27 -3.25 2.58 -15.90
N GLN A 28 -2.86 1.60 -16.70
CA GLN A 28 -3.34 1.43 -18.07
C GLN A 28 -4.85 1.15 -18.11
N ALA A 29 -5.34 0.28 -17.22
CA ALA A 29 -6.77 -0.04 -17.11
C ALA A 29 -7.59 1.19 -16.72
N LEU A 30 -7.14 1.98 -15.74
CA LEU A 30 -7.78 3.24 -15.32
C LEU A 30 -7.84 4.27 -16.46
N MET A 31 -6.79 4.39 -17.24
CA MET A 31 -6.78 5.31 -18.39
C MET A 31 -7.73 4.85 -19.50
N ALA A 32 -7.88 3.55 -19.71
CA ALA A 32 -8.83 2.99 -20.67
C ALA A 32 -10.29 3.13 -20.19
N GLU A 33 -10.54 2.91 -18.89
CA GLU A 33 -11.87 3.02 -18.29
C GLU A 33 -12.35 4.48 -18.20
N PHE A 34 -11.44 5.41 -17.92
CA PHE A 34 -11.76 6.83 -17.69
C PHE A 34 -10.99 7.78 -18.63
N PRO A 35 -11.15 7.67 -19.95
CA PRO A 35 -10.29 8.35 -20.93
C PRO A 35 -10.37 9.88 -20.86
N ARG A 36 -11.46 10.44 -20.34
CA ARG A 36 -11.70 11.90 -20.26
C ARG A 36 -11.95 12.42 -18.85
N ARG A 37 -12.14 11.54 -17.87
CA ARG A 37 -12.44 11.91 -16.48
C ARG A 37 -11.15 12.32 -15.76
N SER A 38 -11.21 13.40 -14.99
CA SER A 38 -10.20 13.68 -13.95
C SER A 38 -10.37 12.68 -12.81
N LEU A 39 -9.32 11.96 -12.46
CA LEU A 39 -9.31 11.00 -11.35
C LEU A 39 -8.65 11.62 -10.12
N ARG A 40 -9.23 11.28 -8.96
CA ARG A 40 -8.60 11.45 -7.65
C ARG A 40 -8.25 10.07 -7.14
N LEU A 41 -6.96 9.81 -7.03
CA LEU A 41 -6.43 8.50 -6.65
C LEU A 41 -5.67 8.62 -5.34
N THR A 42 -5.90 7.72 -4.42
CA THR A 42 -5.13 7.67 -3.17
C THR A 42 -4.35 6.37 -3.11
N VAL A 43 -3.04 6.47 -3.05
CA VAL A 43 -2.12 5.34 -2.86
C VAL A 43 -1.75 5.25 -1.39
N LEU A 44 -1.97 4.10 -0.77
CA LEU A 44 -1.57 3.78 0.60
C LEU A 44 -0.39 2.82 0.53
N LEU A 45 0.79 3.29 0.90
CA LEU A 45 2.00 2.47 0.93
C LEU A 45 2.16 1.81 2.28
N THR A 46 2.31 0.49 2.29
CA THR A 46 2.61 -0.25 3.52
C THR A 46 4.01 0.05 4.02
N HIS A 47 4.97 0.06 3.13
CA HIS A 47 6.37 0.42 3.38
C HIS A 47 7.11 0.67 2.06
N THR A 48 8.40 0.96 2.14
CA THR A 48 9.20 1.41 0.99
C THR A 48 10.22 0.37 0.50
N HIS A 49 10.04 -0.92 0.76
CA HIS A 49 10.79 -1.94 0.04
C HIS A 49 10.46 -1.87 -1.45
N TRP A 50 11.41 -2.22 -2.28
CA TRP A 50 11.32 -1.92 -3.70
C TRP A 50 10.12 -2.56 -4.39
N ASP A 51 9.81 -3.77 -4.08
CA ASP A 51 8.67 -4.50 -4.63
C ASP A 51 7.28 -3.90 -4.28
N HIS A 52 7.24 -2.94 -3.34
CA HIS A 52 6.05 -2.16 -2.98
C HIS A 52 6.01 -0.74 -3.59
N ILE A 53 7.11 -0.26 -4.20
CA ILE A 53 7.16 1.09 -4.77
C ILE A 53 7.69 1.15 -6.20
N GLN A 54 8.36 0.10 -6.71
CA GLN A 54 9.08 0.13 -7.98
C GLN A 54 8.19 0.33 -9.22
N GLY A 55 6.90 0.11 -9.12
CA GLY A 55 5.95 0.33 -10.21
C GLY A 55 5.50 1.79 -10.35
N LEU A 56 5.70 2.60 -9.31
CA LEU A 56 5.21 3.99 -9.28
C LEU A 56 5.68 4.83 -10.47
N PRO A 57 6.96 4.79 -10.90
CA PRO A 57 7.44 5.53 -12.06
C PRO A 57 6.71 5.20 -13.37
N PHE A 58 6.06 4.06 -13.44
CA PHE A 58 5.34 3.56 -14.62
C PHE A 58 3.82 3.69 -14.51
N PHE A 59 3.33 4.41 -13.51
CA PHE A 59 1.90 4.60 -13.29
C PHE A 59 1.33 5.65 -14.22
N ALA A 60 0.65 5.24 -15.28
CA ALA A 60 0.17 6.12 -16.36
C ALA A 60 -0.59 7.38 -15.90
N PRO A 61 -1.42 7.37 -14.83
CA PRO A 61 -2.07 8.58 -14.34
C PRO A 61 -1.11 9.70 -13.92
N LEU A 62 0.12 9.40 -13.49
CA LEU A 62 1.12 10.40 -13.11
C LEU A 62 1.50 11.33 -14.27
N TYR A 63 1.38 10.85 -15.50
CA TYR A 63 1.78 11.56 -16.73
C TYR A 63 0.65 12.36 -17.38
N GLN A 64 -0.44 12.63 -16.65
CA GLN A 64 -1.57 13.39 -17.17
C GLN A 64 -2.00 14.48 -16.19
N ALA A 65 -1.86 15.75 -16.60
CA ALA A 65 -2.08 16.93 -15.75
C ALA A 65 -3.47 17.03 -15.09
N ARG A 66 -4.47 16.32 -15.64
CA ARG A 66 -5.84 16.33 -15.11
C ARG A 66 -6.04 15.49 -13.85
N HIS A 67 -5.07 14.64 -13.49
CA HIS A 67 -5.24 13.73 -12.34
C HIS A 67 -4.63 14.29 -11.07
N HIS A 68 -5.21 13.89 -9.94
CA HIS A 68 -4.74 14.19 -8.61
C HIS A 68 -4.39 12.87 -7.91
N ILE A 69 -3.14 12.73 -7.52
CA ILE A 69 -2.63 11.52 -6.89
C ILE A 69 -2.12 11.88 -5.50
N ARG A 70 -2.72 11.31 -4.49
CA ARG A 70 -2.30 11.44 -3.10
C ARG A 70 -1.61 10.15 -2.68
N ILE A 71 -0.39 10.24 -2.18
CA ILE A 71 0.39 9.09 -1.71
C ILE A 71 0.60 9.23 -0.22
N LEU A 72 0.12 8.25 0.53
CA LEU A 72 0.22 8.19 1.99
C LEU A 72 1.06 6.97 2.39
N GLY A 73 1.93 7.14 3.36
CA GLY A 73 2.72 6.05 3.92
C GLY A 73 3.40 6.48 5.20
N SER A 74 4.07 5.55 5.87
CA SER A 74 4.87 5.88 7.04
C SER A 74 6.19 6.53 6.65
N GLU A 75 6.75 7.31 7.57
CA GLU A 75 8.10 7.84 7.45
C GLU A 75 9.12 6.70 7.38
N GLY A 76 9.94 6.69 6.32
CA GLY A 76 11.11 5.82 6.28
C GLY A 76 12.14 6.29 7.30
N ALA A 77 12.72 5.36 8.07
CA ALA A 77 13.48 5.58 9.30
C ALA A 77 14.61 6.65 9.28
N ARG A 78 14.99 7.21 8.15
CA ARG A 78 16.03 8.24 8.01
C ARG A 78 15.80 9.25 6.89
N ARG A 79 14.86 9.02 5.99
CA ARG A 79 14.56 9.91 4.86
C ARG A 79 13.06 9.99 4.74
N GLY A 80 12.51 11.17 4.54
CA GLY A 80 11.08 11.35 4.33
C GLY A 80 10.55 10.58 3.12
N LEU A 81 9.29 10.20 3.15
CA LEU A 81 8.63 9.41 2.10
C LEU A 81 8.81 10.05 0.71
N ALA A 82 8.67 11.38 0.61
CA ALA A 82 8.84 12.10 -0.64
C ALA A 82 10.26 11.94 -1.22
N ALA A 83 11.30 11.99 -0.37
CA ALA A 83 12.68 11.79 -0.82
C ALA A 83 12.93 10.35 -1.28
N ILE A 84 12.35 9.35 -0.60
CA ILE A 84 12.48 7.95 -1.01
C ILE A 84 11.84 7.72 -2.38
N LEU A 85 10.64 8.23 -2.60
CA LEU A 85 9.94 8.10 -3.87
C LEU A 85 10.60 8.93 -4.98
N GLY A 86 11.14 10.11 -4.66
CA GLY A 86 11.90 10.92 -5.60
C GLY A 86 13.18 10.24 -6.07
N ASN A 87 13.97 9.69 -5.13
CA ASN A 87 15.26 9.07 -5.45
C ASN A 87 15.16 7.93 -6.47
N GLN A 88 14.06 7.17 -6.51
CA GLN A 88 13.89 6.13 -7.54
C GLN A 88 13.60 6.71 -8.94
N MET A 89 13.25 8.00 -9.02
CA MET A 89 12.97 8.73 -10.24
C MET A 89 14.07 9.73 -10.60
N GLU A 90 15.25 9.59 -10.01
CA GLU A 90 16.42 10.44 -10.34
C GLU A 90 17.29 9.82 -11.42
N ASN A 91 17.94 10.70 -12.22
CA ASN A 91 19.02 10.30 -13.12
C ASN A 91 20.20 9.75 -12.29
N PRO A 92 20.82 8.61 -12.67
CA PRO A 92 20.69 7.94 -13.99
C PRO A 92 19.62 6.83 -14.05
N PHE A 93 18.82 6.62 -13.03
CA PHE A 93 17.90 5.48 -12.96
C PHE A 93 16.60 5.70 -13.74
N PHE A 94 16.12 6.94 -13.76
CA PHE A 94 14.88 7.29 -14.43
C PHE A 94 14.99 8.66 -15.10
N PRO A 95 14.42 8.84 -16.33
CA PRO A 95 14.63 10.07 -17.12
C PRO A 95 13.73 11.24 -16.73
N VAL A 96 12.72 11.04 -15.87
CA VAL A 96 11.73 12.07 -15.46
C VAL A 96 11.69 12.14 -13.94
N GLY A 97 12.00 13.29 -13.38
CA GLY A 97 11.92 13.54 -11.93
C GLY A 97 10.48 13.56 -11.42
N LEU A 98 10.32 13.30 -10.13
CA LEU A 98 9.01 13.33 -9.47
C LEU A 98 8.36 14.73 -9.55
N ASP A 99 9.16 15.78 -9.50
CA ASP A 99 8.76 17.18 -9.61
C ASP A 99 8.46 17.65 -11.04
N GLU A 100 8.86 16.86 -12.04
CA GLU A 100 8.57 17.11 -13.46
C GLU A 100 7.24 16.47 -13.92
N LEU A 101 6.59 15.68 -13.04
CA LEU A 101 5.34 15.01 -13.38
C LEU A 101 4.21 16.03 -13.60
N PRO A 102 3.43 15.92 -14.70
CA PRO A 102 2.38 16.89 -15.00
C PRO A 102 1.15 16.78 -14.10
N SER A 103 0.93 15.63 -13.46
CA SER A 103 -0.20 15.45 -12.53
C SER A 103 0.04 16.16 -11.19
N ASN A 104 -1.06 16.46 -10.47
CA ASN A 104 -0.94 16.98 -9.11
C ASN A 104 -0.63 15.80 -8.15
N VAL A 105 0.63 15.69 -7.73
CA VAL A 105 1.09 14.67 -6.78
C VAL A 105 1.28 15.28 -5.40
N GLN A 106 0.63 14.69 -4.41
CA GLN A 106 0.78 15.05 -2.99
C GLN A 106 1.30 13.83 -2.23
N ILE A 107 2.44 13.96 -1.57
CA ILE A 107 3.04 12.90 -0.76
C ILE A 107 2.98 13.34 0.70
N GLU A 108 2.37 12.52 1.53
CA GLU A 108 2.14 12.82 2.93
C GLU A 108 2.56 11.64 3.82
N GLU A 109 3.22 11.95 4.92
CA GLU A 109 3.56 10.98 5.95
C GLU A 109 2.40 10.85 6.95
N LEU A 110 1.99 9.62 7.20
CA LEU A 110 0.94 9.32 8.15
C LEU A 110 1.40 9.62 9.58
N ARG A 111 0.74 10.59 10.21
CA ARG A 111 0.93 10.92 11.63
C ARG A 111 -0.01 10.13 12.53
N ASP A 112 -1.22 9.87 12.03
CA ASP A 112 -2.25 9.12 12.73
C ASP A 112 -2.51 7.77 12.03
N LEU A 113 -2.69 6.74 12.84
CA LEU A 113 -3.04 5.41 12.36
C LEU A 113 -4.55 5.24 12.09
N HIS A 114 -5.34 6.29 12.32
CA HIS A 114 -6.78 6.34 12.08
C HIS A 114 -7.10 7.61 11.29
N PHE A 115 -7.52 7.45 10.04
CA PHE A 115 -7.79 8.58 9.16
C PHE A 115 -8.91 8.26 8.17
N GLN A 116 -9.26 9.22 7.34
CA GLN A 116 -10.27 9.06 6.29
C GLN A 116 -9.69 9.44 4.91
N VAL A 117 -10.13 8.69 3.90
CA VAL A 117 -9.93 9.02 2.49
C VAL A 117 -11.32 9.15 1.86
N GLY A 118 -11.74 10.38 1.57
CA GLY A 118 -13.13 10.65 1.20
C GLY A 118 -14.09 10.08 2.24
N GLY A 119 -15.01 9.22 1.83
CA GLY A 119 -15.96 8.54 2.72
C GLY A 119 -15.45 7.23 3.33
N VAL A 120 -14.21 6.83 3.06
CA VAL A 120 -13.63 5.57 3.51
C VAL A 120 -12.84 5.78 4.80
N ARG A 121 -13.27 5.15 5.89
CA ARG A 121 -12.48 5.10 7.13
C ARG A 121 -11.33 4.13 6.95
N VAL A 122 -10.13 4.54 7.31
CA VAL A 122 -8.91 3.72 7.24
C VAL A 122 -8.28 3.64 8.63
N GLU A 123 -7.94 2.44 9.04
CA GLU A 123 -7.14 2.16 10.21
C GLU A 123 -5.84 1.49 9.77
N ALA A 124 -4.73 1.88 10.38
CA ALA A 124 -3.44 1.26 10.15
C ALA A 124 -2.90 0.64 11.44
N CYS A 125 -2.09 -0.39 11.33
CA CYS A 125 -1.28 -0.89 12.44
C CYS A 125 0.06 -1.40 11.94
N TYR A 126 1.04 -1.45 12.83
CA TYR A 126 2.37 -1.95 12.48
C TYR A 126 2.35 -3.45 12.24
N ALA A 127 2.88 -3.87 11.09
CA ALA A 127 3.15 -5.25 10.77
C ALA A 127 4.49 -5.72 11.40
N ASN A 128 4.63 -7.02 11.62
CA ASN A 128 5.91 -7.60 12.03
C ASN A 128 6.73 -7.90 10.77
N HIS A 129 7.58 -6.96 10.39
CA HIS A 129 8.41 -7.00 9.20
C HIS A 129 9.68 -6.16 9.45
N PRO A 130 10.83 -6.42 8.81
CA PRO A 130 12.01 -5.58 8.93
C PRO A 130 11.73 -4.12 8.54
N GLY A 131 12.11 -3.18 9.41
CA GLY A 131 11.83 -1.76 9.23
C GLY A 131 10.41 -1.36 9.66
N VAL A 132 9.95 -0.19 9.19
CA VAL A 132 8.59 0.31 9.44
C VAL A 132 7.67 -0.18 8.34
N CYS A 133 6.76 -1.06 8.68
CA CYS A 133 5.75 -1.61 7.78
C CYS A 133 4.37 -1.48 8.40
N LEU A 134 3.40 -0.99 7.63
CA LEU A 134 2.00 -0.83 8.03
C LEU A 134 1.13 -1.87 7.34
N GLY A 135 0.16 -2.38 8.08
CA GLY A 135 -1.02 -2.99 7.48
C GLY A 135 -2.19 -2.02 7.56
N TYR A 136 -3.10 -2.09 6.63
CA TYR A 136 -4.27 -1.23 6.53
C TYR A 136 -5.57 -2.02 6.68
N ARG A 137 -6.57 -1.41 7.31
CA ARG A 137 -7.95 -1.88 7.30
C ARG A 137 -8.87 -0.76 6.80
N LEU A 138 -9.54 -1.01 5.69
CA LEU A 138 -10.46 -0.09 5.03
C LEU A 138 -11.90 -0.50 5.36
N PHE A 139 -12.75 0.49 5.65
CA PHE A 139 -14.14 0.27 6.00
C PHE A 139 -15.07 0.93 5.00
N ALA A 140 -15.99 0.13 4.44
CA ALA A 140 -17.06 0.56 3.57
C ALA A 140 -18.42 0.21 4.20
N GLY A 141 -19.02 1.15 4.89
CA GLY A 141 -20.20 0.91 5.73
C GLY A 141 -19.90 -0.10 6.85
N SER A 142 -20.62 -1.22 6.89
CA SER A 142 -20.41 -2.29 7.87
C SER A 142 -19.32 -3.31 7.45
N ARG A 143 -18.83 -3.24 6.22
CA ARG A 143 -17.84 -4.18 5.67
C ARG A 143 -16.43 -3.64 5.82
N SER A 144 -15.45 -4.55 5.86
CA SER A 144 -14.04 -4.15 5.88
C SER A 144 -13.13 -5.13 5.15
N LEU A 145 -12.06 -4.55 4.58
CA LEU A 145 -10.95 -5.27 3.98
C LEU A 145 -9.68 -4.93 4.76
N ALA A 146 -8.89 -5.94 5.10
CA ALA A 146 -7.56 -5.75 5.69
C ALA A 146 -6.47 -6.23 4.72
N PHE A 147 -5.36 -5.48 4.67
CA PHE A 147 -4.24 -5.70 3.77
C PHE A 147 -2.93 -5.72 4.55
N PHE A 148 -2.26 -6.86 4.53
CA PHE A 148 -0.98 -7.12 5.21
C PHE A 148 -0.07 -7.93 4.27
N PRO A 149 0.47 -7.32 3.20
CA PRO A 149 1.25 -8.05 2.20
C PRO A 149 2.53 -8.63 2.80
N ASP A 150 3.12 -7.95 3.78
CA ASP A 150 4.35 -8.37 4.44
C ASP A 150 4.14 -8.40 5.96
N HIS A 151 3.90 -9.58 6.47
CA HIS A 151 3.76 -9.79 7.91
C HIS A 151 4.23 -11.17 8.33
N GLU A 152 5.27 -11.23 9.12
CA GLU A 152 5.75 -12.47 9.74
C GLU A 152 4.98 -12.76 11.04
N PRO A 153 4.13 -13.81 11.08
CA PRO A 153 3.42 -14.17 12.29
C PRO A 153 4.38 -14.57 13.42
N ARG A 154 4.24 -13.96 14.58
CA ARG A 154 4.97 -14.42 15.78
C ARG A 154 4.33 -15.69 16.31
N ILE A 155 4.95 -16.85 16.06
CA ILE A 155 4.45 -18.15 16.49
C ILE A 155 5.13 -18.58 17.79
N SER A 156 4.35 -19.00 18.79
CA SER A 156 4.86 -19.67 19.98
C SER A 156 5.00 -21.17 19.73
N ARG A 157 6.22 -21.70 19.87
CA ARG A 157 6.50 -23.15 19.74
C ARG A 157 6.37 -23.90 21.07
N ARG A 158 5.39 -23.60 21.92
CA ARG A 158 5.14 -24.43 23.13
C ARG A 158 4.17 -25.55 22.81
N ALA A 159 4.63 -26.80 23.02
CA ALA A 159 3.83 -28.02 23.09
C ALA A 159 2.84 -28.26 21.92
N GLY A 160 3.34 -28.37 20.68
CA GLY A 160 2.55 -28.94 19.57
C GLY A 160 1.39 -28.08 19.03
N THR A 161 1.12 -26.94 19.64
CA THR A 161 0.06 -26.02 19.19
C THR A 161 0.68 -24.70 18.74
N ALA A 162 0.57 -24.38 17.44
CA ALA A 162 0.91 -23.08 16.91
C ALA A 162 -0.14 -22.05 17.38
N LYS A 163 0.20 -21.23 18.37
CA LYS A 163 -0.62 -20.09 18.77
C LYS A 163 0.06 -18.81 18.34
N SER A 164 -0.65 -17.98 17.59
CA SER A 164 -0.19 -16.63 17.27
C SER A 164 0.08 -15.85 18.56
N LYS A 165 1.27 -15.23 18.65
CA LYS A 165 1.64 -14.34 19.76
C LYS A 165 1.36 -12.88 19.46
N ASP A 166 0.55 -12.58 18.45
CA ASP A 166 0.21 -11.20 18.11
C ASP A 166 -1.26 -10.86 18.45
N PRO A 167 -1.57 -10.63 19.75
CA PRO A 167 -2.91 -10.31 20.17
C PRO A 167 -3.40 -8.96 19.62
N LYS A 168 -2.48 -8.04 19.29
CA LYS A 168 -2.82 -6.74 18.71
C LYS A 168 -3.34 -6.91 17.29
N LEU A 169 -2.63 -7.69 16.46
CA LEU A 169 -3.07 -8.00 15.10
C LEU A 169 -4.39 -8.76 15.11
N LEU A 170 -4.54 -9.78 15.96
CA LEU A 170 -5.79 -10.54 16.06
C LEU A 170 -6.99 -9.66 16.47
N LYS A 171 -6.76 -8.69 17.37
CA LYS A 171 -7.78 -7.69 17.74
C LYS A 171 -8.10 -6.77 16.55
N PHE A 172 -7.09 -6.32 15.83
CA PHE A 172 -7.23 -5.44 14.66
C PHE A 172 -8.00 -6.11 13.53
N LEU A 173 -7.76 -7.39 13.28
CA LEU A 173 -8.39 -8.17 12.22
C LEU A 173 -9.78 -8.72 12.57
N ARG A 174 -10.21 -8.61 13.83
CA ARG A 174 -11.49 -9.19 14.26
C ARG A 174 -12.66 -8.58 13.48
N GLY A 175 -13.49 -9.43 12.86
CA GLY A 175 -14.65 -9.03 12.07
C GLY A 175 -14.28 -8.41 10.72
N THR A 176 -13.08 -8.68 10.19
CA THR A 176 -12.71 -8.35 8.81
C THR A 176 -13.34 -9.38 7.87
N GLU A 177 -14.02 -8.94 6.81
CA GLU A 177 -14.62 -9.84 5.82
C GLU A 177 -13.62 -10.32 4.78
N VAL A 178 -12.68 -9.46 4.39
CA VAL A 178 -11.65 -9.79 3.41
C VAL A 178 -10.29 -9.51 4.03
N LEU A 179 -9.44 -10.54 4.10
CA LEU A 179 -8.05 -10.42 4.51
C LEU A 179 -7.14 -10.79 3.33
N ILE A 180 -6.30 -9.86 2.92
CA ILE A 180 -5.20 -10.08 1.99
C ILE A 180 -3.93 -10.06 2.81
N MET A 181 -3.25 -11.18 2.86
CA MET A 181 -2.06 -11.36 3.69
C MET A 181 -1.02 -12.21 2.95
N ASP A 182 0.25 -11.98 3.24
CA ASP A 182 1.35 -12.78 2.73
C ASP A 182 1.22 -14.26 3.13
N ALA A 183 1.59 -15.13 2.19
CA ALA A 183 1.66 -16.56 2.37
C ALA A 183 2.94 -17.13 1.73
N GLN A 184 4.07 -16.44 1.88
CA GLN A 184 5.35 -16.77 1.26
C GLN A 184 5.88 -18.14 1.73
N TYR A 185 5.66 -18.49 3.00
CA TYR A 185 6.19 -19.71 3.60
C TYR A 185 5.10 -20.72 3.94
N ASP A 186 5.32 -21.98 3.59
CA ASP A 186 4.50 -23.09 4.07
C ASP A 186 4.90 -23.49 5.51
N CYS A 187 4.13 -24.43 6.12
CA CYS A 187 4.39 -24.91 7.48
C CYS A 187 5.74 -25.62 7.65
N ARG A 188 6.41 -26.06 6.57
CA ARG A 188 7.71 -26.74 6.61
C ARG A 188 8.83 -25.73 6.54
N GLU A 189 8.69 -24.73 5.68
CA GLU A 189 9.64 -23.62 5.52
C GLU A 189 9.71 -22.75 6.77
N TYR A 190 8.57 -22.52 7.43
CA TYR A 190 8.50 -21.80 8.71
C TYR A 190 9.18 -22.52 9.89
N ARG A 191 9.57 -23.80 9.72
CA ARG A 191 10.27 -24.59 10.74
C ARG A 191 11.79 -24.54 10.64
N ARG A 192 12.33 -23.91 9.62
CA ARG A 192 13.77 -23.72 9.41
C ARG A 192 14.21 -22.38 9.96
#